data_b92ddd7d3157f123039548eef16c9cd2
#
_entry.id   b92ddd7d3157f123039548eef16c9cd2
#
_cell.length_a   1.000
_cell.length_b   1.000
_cell.length_c   1.000
_cell.angle_alpha   90.00
_cell.angle_beta   90.00
_cell.angle_gamma   90.00
#
_symmetry.space_group_name_H-M   'P 1'
#
loop_
_entity.id
_entity.type
_entity.pdbx_description
1 polymer ?
#
loop_
_entity_poly.entity_id
_entity_poly.type
_entity_poly.pdbx_seq_one_letter_code
_entity_poly.pdbx_strand_id
1 'polypeptide(L)'
;LLLIFILTFSFQTLTKADDIRDFQIEGISVGDSLLDYMTVNEIKNADRNYVKNKKYYVVGHQKNLKTYETMDIYLKSGDKKYIVRSLGGTIFMNVNKCLLQKKIIVDELKSLFPNSVPKNFKINHIYDKSGKSKQHQTQFLLKNDAHVRVECVDWSKKINNKNNWQDNLVVASISTEISLWIASGYK
;
A
#
# COMPACT_ATOMS: atom_id res chain seq x y z
N LEU A 1 5.05 -29.67 -5.52
CA LEU A 1 4.22 -28.96 -6.51
C LEU A 1 4.45 -27.47 -6.31
N LEU A 2 5.25 -26.87 -7.21
CA LEU A 2 5.56 -25.44 -7.19
C LEU A 2 4.34 -24.71 -7.78
N LEU A 3 3.47 -24.15 -6.93
CA LEU A 3 2.40 -23.25 -7.38
C LEU A 3 3.07 -21.96 -7.84
N ILE A 4 3.28 -21.83 -9.13
CA ILE A 4 3.63 -20.56 -9.77
C ILE A 4 2.36 -19.70 -9.67
N PHE A 5 2.34 -18.77 -8.73
CA PHE A 5 1.33 -17.73 -8.65
C PHE A 5 1.61 -16.74 -9.80
N ILE A 6 1.00 -17.00 -10.94
CA ILE A 6 0.97 -16.03 -12.03
C ILE A 6 0.02 -14.92 -11.56
N LEU A 7 0.59 -13.80 -11.12
CA LEU A 7 -0.15 -12.55 -10.97
C LEU A 7 -0.65 -12.19 -12.39
N THR A 8 -1.88 -12.56 -12.71
CA THR A 8 -2.54 -12.07 -13.91
C THR A 8 -2.91 -10.61 -13.69
N PHE A 9 -1.91 -9.72 -13.85
CA PHE A 9 -2.22 -8.35 -14.21
C PHE A 9 -2.96 -8.42 -15.54
N SER A 10 -4.20 -8.00 -15.57
CA SER A 10 -4.90 -7.76 -16.84
C SER A 10 -4.14 -6.66 -17.57
N PHE A 11 -3.22 -7.05 -18.43
CA PHE A 11 -2.51 -6.15 -19.34
C PHE A 11 -3.51 -5.58 -20.35
N GLN A 12 -4.24 -4.56 -19.95
CA GLN A 12 -4.75 -3.62 -20.93
C GLN A 12 -3.55 -2.77 -21.33
N THR A 13 -3.06 -2.97 -22.57
CA THR A 13 -2.03 -2.17 -23.26
C THR A 13 -1.06 -1.42 -22.34
N LEU A 14 0.22 -1.80 -22.39
CA LEU A 14 1.34 -1.14 -21.70
C LEU A 14 1.44 0.37 -22.08
N THR A 15 0.49 1.16 -21.63
CA THR A 15 0.66 2.60 -21.55
C THR A 15 1.59 2.87 -20.38
N LYS A 16 2.75 3.51 -20.67
CA LYS A 16 3.67 3.98 -19.65
C LYS A 16 2.87 4.74 -18.60
N ALA A 17 2.82 4.23 -17.37
CA ALA A 17 2.16 4.91 -16.28
C ALA A 17 3.09 6.04 -15.79
N ASP A 18 2.78 7.27 -16.12
CA ASP A 18 3.46 8.48 -15.61
C ASP A 18 2.68 9.13 -14.46
N ASP A 19 1.44 8.71 -14.25
CA ASP A 19 0.53 9.22 -13.22
C ASP A 19 0.17 8.11 -12.23
N ILE A 20 0.08 8.45 -10.96
CA ILE A 20 -0.30 7.51 -9.88
C ILE A 20 -1.70 6.92 -10.10
N ARG A 21 -2.57 7.63 -10.84
CA ARG A 21 -3.93 7.18 -11.17
C ARG A 21 -3.98 6.03 -12.17
N ASP A 22 -2.89 5.81 -12.91
CA ASP A 22 -2.77 4.71 -13.87
C ASP A 22 -2.43 3.38 -13.17
N PHE A 23 -2.06 3.42 -11.88
CA PHE A 23 -1.70 2.25 -11.11
C PHE A 23 -2.87 1.80 -10.23
N GLN A 24 -3.33 0.57 -10.45
CA GLN A 24 -4.45 -0.04 -9.75
C GLN A 24 -4.00 -1.13 -8.78
N ILE A 25 -4.67 -1.20 -7.63
CA ILE A 25 -4.59 -2.32 -6.68
C ILE A 25 -6.01 -2.86 -6.51
N GLU A 26 -6.25 -4.13 -6.87
CA GLU A 26 -7.57 -4.76 -6.90
C GLU A 26 -8.61 -3.99 -7.75
N GLY A 27 -8.15 -3.31 -8.80
CA GLY A 27 -9.00 -2.52 -9.68
C GLY A 27 -9.35 -1.13 -9.17
N ILE A 28 -8.79 -0.71 -8.03
CA ILE A 28 -9.00 0.62 -7.44
C ILE A 28 -7.75 1.47 -7.66
N SER A 29 -7.94 2.73 -8.07
CA SER A 29 -6.88 3.73 -8.26
C SER A 29 -6.98 4.88 -7.27
N VAL A 30 -5.86 5.56 -7.06
CA VAL A 30 -5.87 6.91 -6.46
C VAL A 30 -6.69 7.84 -7.35
N GLY A 31 -7.63 8.59 -6.75
CA GLY A 31 -8.54 9.49 -7.46
C GLY A 31 -9.92 8.91 -7.72
N ASP A 32 -10.12 7.59 -7.63
CA ASP A 32 -11.43 6.97 -7.74
C ASP A 32 -12.34 7.38 -6.57
N SER A 33 -13.65 7.31 -6.79
CA SER A 33 -14.61 7.35 -5.69
C SER A 33 -14.73 5.96 -5.07
N LEU A 34 -14.50 5.83 -3.76
CA LEU A 34 -14.70 4.55 -3.08
C LEU A 34 -16.18 4.11 -3.11
N LEU A 35 -17.11 5.02 -3.42
CA LEU A 35 -18.54 4.70 -3.59
C LEU A 35 -18.82 3.81 -4.79
N ASP A 36 -17.91 3.73 -5.76
CA ASP A 36 -18.02 2.82 -6.91
C ASP A 36 -17.78 1.34 -6.50
N TYR A 37 -17.21 1.12 -5.30
CA TYR A 37 -16.80 -0.19 -4.79
C TYR A 37 -17.49 -0.57 -3.47
N MET A 38 -17.89 0.41 -2.66
CA MET A 38 -18.45 0.21 -1.32
C MET A 38 -19.57 1.21 -1.05
N THR A 39 -20.58 0.78 -0.30
CA THR A 39 -21.63 1.69 0.19
C THR A 39 -21.10 2.59 1.31
N VAL A 40 -21.76 3.73 1.56
CA VAL A 40 -21.44 4.64 2.67
C VAL A 40 -21.41 3.93 4.03
N ASN A 41 -22.35 3.00 4.25
CA ASN A 41 -22.42 2.25 5.50
C ASN A 41 -21.22 1.28 5.66
N GLU A 42 -20.81 0.61 4.59
CA GLU A 42 -19.63 -0.25 4.61
C GLU A 42 -18.37 0.57 4.90
N ILE A 43 -18.20 1.73 4.24
CA ILE A 43 -17.06 2.63 4.46
C ILE A 43 -16.99 3.05 5.94
N LYS A 44 -18.10 3.50 6.52
CA LYS A 44 -18.15 3.94 7.92
C LYS A 44 -17.85 2.81 8.90
N ASN A 45 -18.34 1.60 8.64
CA ASN A 45 -18.15 0.44 9.52
C ASN A 45 -16.74 -0.16 9.39
N ALA A 46 -16.01 0.17 8.31
CA ALA A 46 -14.66 -0.34 8.04
C ALA A 46 -13.54 0.63 8.44
N ASP A 47 -13.85 1.74 9.14
CA ASP A 47 -12.84 2.68 9.64
C ASP A 47 -11.90 1.97 10.63
N ARG A 48 -10.61 1.97 10.32
CA ARG A 48 -9.55 1.34 11.13
C ARG A 48 -9.20 2.13 12.40
N ASN A 49 -9.61 3.40 12.51
CA ASN A 49 -9.41 4.29 13.68
C ASN A 49 -7.96 4.44 14.18
N TYR A 50 -6.95 4.10 13.38
CA TYR A 50 -5.55 4.21 13.82
C TYR A 50 -4.83 5.48 13.36
N VAL A 51 -5.46 6.30 12.54
CA VAL A 51 -4.96 7.62 12.16
C VAL A 51 -5.41 8.65 13.20
N LYS A 52 -4.46 9.20 13.95
CA LYS A 52 -4.74 10.07 15.11
C LYS A 52 -5.17 11.49 14.76
N ASN A 53 -4.82 12.01 13.59
CA ASN A 53 -5.29 13.32 13.19
C ASN A 53 -6.57 13.17 12.36
N LYS A 54 -7.47 14.12 12.52
CA LYS A 54 -8.78 14.08 11.88
C LYS A 54 -8.77 14.48 10.39
N LYS A 55 -7.58 14.67 9.78
CA LYS A 55 -7.46 15.10 8.38
C LYS A 55 -7.75 13.96 7.40
N TYR A 56 -7.26 12.76 7.74
CA TYR A 56 -7.49 11.54 6.97
C TYR A 56 -7.93 10.40 7.88
N TYR A 57 -8.62 9.44 7.32
CA TYR A 57 -8.96 8.18 7.98
C TYR A 57 -8.72 7.00 7.03
N VAL A 58 -8.67 5.80 7.58
CA VAL A 58 -8.33 4.59 6.84
C VAL A 58 -9.48 3.62 6.88
N VAL A 59 -9.93 3.20 5.71
CA VAL A 59 -10.95 2.17 5.52
C VAL A 59 -10.26 0.85 5.21
N GLY A 60 -10.56 -0.18 5.99
CA GLY A 60 -10.11 -1.54 5.72
C GLY A 60 -11.06 -2.26 4.79
N HIS A 61 -10.52 -2.92 3.77
CA HIS A 61 -11.30 -3.74 2.85
C HIS A 61 -10.72 -5.14 2.75
N GLN A 62 -11.57 -6.18 2.88
CA GLN A 62 -11.15 -7.59 2.88
C GLN A 62 -12.06 -8.49 2.04
N LYS A 63 -13.13 -7.93 1.45
CA LYS A 63 -14.10 -8.72 0.69
C LYS A 63 -13.72 -8.76 -0.78
N ASN A 64 -13.86 -9.94 -1.39
CA ASN A 64 -13.71 -10.16 -2.83
C ASN A 64 -12.35 -9.72 -3.42
N LEU A 65 -11.30 -9.67 -2.59
CA LEU A 65 -9.94 -9.42 -3.06
C LEU A 65 -9.43 -10.66 -3.80
N LYS A 66 -8.71 -10.45 -4.90
CA LYS A 66 -8.18 -11.53 -5.75
C LYS A 66 -6.73 -11.88 -5.42
N THR A 67 -5.96 -10.87 -5.02
CA THR A 67 -4.51 -10.97 -4.83
C THR A 67 -4.13 -10.74 -3.37
N TYR A 68 -4.72 -9.73 -2.73
CA TYR A 68 -4.35 -9.31 -1.39
C TYR A 68 -5.31 -9.88 -0.34
N GLU A 69 -4.82 -10.08 0.89
CA GLU A 69 -5.64 -10.56 2.01
C GLU A 69 -6.38 -9.42 2.69
N THR A 70 -5.82 -8.21 2.65
CA THR A 70 -6.47 -7.00 3.14
C THR A 70 -5.98 -5.78 2.39
N MET A 71 -6.82 -4.75 2.35
CA MET A 71 -6.45 -3.43 1.83
C MET A 71 -6.72 -2.35 2.86
N ASP A 72 -5.86 -1.35 2.88
CA ASP A 72 -6.03 -0.10 3.61
C ASP A 72 -6.17 1.05 2.61
N ILE A 73 -7.28 1.79 2.69
CA ILE A 73 -7.66 2.86 1.77
C ILE A 73 -7.77 4.16 2.55
N TYR A 74 -6.96 5.16 2.17
CA TYR A 74 -6.92 6.47 2.82
C TYR A 74 -7.91 7.43 2.16
N LEU A 75 -8.78 7.99 2.96
CA LEU A 75 -9.77 8.98 2.57
C LEU A 75 -9.59 10.27 3.37
N LYS A 76 -9.98 11.40 2.78
CA LYS A 76 -9.96 12.70 3.46
C LYS A 76 -11.24 12.89 4.28
N SER A 77 -11.09 13.32 5.53
CA SER A 77 -12.23 13.60 6.40
C SER A 77 -13.10 14.72 5.84
N GLY A 78 -14.41 14.52 5.86
CA GLY A 78 -15.39 15.47 5.32
C GLY A 78 -15.56 15.45 3.79
N ASP A 79 -14.79 14.65 3.06
CA ASP A 79 -14.97 14.47 1.62
C ASP A 79 -16.19 13.58 1.34
N LYS A 80 -17.29 14.19 0.91
CA LYS A 80 -18.55 13.48 0.58
C LYS A 80 -18.47 12.64 -0.69
N LYS A 81 -17.43 12.83 -1.52
CA LYS A 81 -17.18 12.03 -2.72
C LYS A 81 -16.36 10.78 -2.41
N TYR A 82 -15.82 10.66 -1.19
CA TYR A 82 -15.00 9.53 -0.75
C TYR A 82 -13.85 9.21 -1.70
N ILE A 83 -13.15 10.25 -2.18
CA ILE A 83 -12.05 10.10 -3.14
C ILE A 83 -10.85 9.41 -2.48
N VAL A 84 -10.39 8.32 -3.09
CA VAL A 84 -9.22 7.57 -2.69
C VAL A 84 -7.96 8.43 -2.81
N ARG A 85 -7.26 8.64 -1.69
CA ARG A 85 -6.02 9.46 -1.62
C ARG A 85 -4.77 8.60 -1.59
N SER A 86 -4.88 7.41 -1.06
CA SER A 86 -3.85 6.39 -1.08
C SER A 86 -4.50 5.05 -0.83
N LEU A 87 -3.91 3.97 -1.31
CA LEU A 87 -4.34 2.63 -0.98
C LEU A 87 -3.16 1.68 -0.96
N GLY A 88 -3.27 0.60 -0.19
CA GLY A 88 -2.26 -0.45 -0.12
C GLY A 88 -2.88 -1.80 0.10
N GLY A 89 -2.41 -2.80 -0.66
CA GLY A 89 -2.76 -4.20 -0.49
C GLY A 89 -1.70 -4.92 0.34
N THR A 90 -2.12 -5.80 1.24
CA THR A 90 -1.25 -6.55 2.14
C THR A 90 -1.44 -8.05 1.95
N ILE A 91 -0.33 -8.80 1.92
CA ILE A 91 -0.28 -10.27 1.96
C ILE A 91 0.58 -10.67 3.16
N PHE A 92 0.07 -11.55 4.03
CA PHE A 92 0.81 -12.02 5.20
C PHE A 92 1.77 -13.15 4.80
N MET A 93 3.04 -12.97 5.06
CA MET A 93 4.09 -13.95 4.78
C MET A 93 5.36 -13.65 5.58
N ASN A 94 6.17 -14.67 5.84
CA ASN A 94 7.46 -14.42 6.50
C ASN A 94 8.39 -13.54 5.65
N VAL A 95 9.31 -12.84 6.32
CA VAL A 95 10.18 -11.84 5.69
C VAL A 95 11.03 -12.41 4.54
N ASN A 96 11.49 -13.66 4.62
CA ASN A 96 12.32 -14.24 3.56
C ASN A 96 11.52 -14.43 2.26
N LYS A 97 10.30 -14.96 2.35
CA LYS A 97 9.38 -15.06 1.21
C LYS A 97 9.02 -13.68 0.68
N CYS A 98 8.76 -12.74 1.58
CA CYS A 98 8.45 -11.36 1.21
C CYS A 98 9.57 -10.72 0.39
N LEU A 99 10.82 -10.84 0.80
CA LEU A 99 11.96 -10.26 0.08
C LEU A 99 12.12 -10.84 -1.32
N LEU A 100 11.85 -12.14 -1.51
CA LEU A 100 11.85 -12.78 -2.82
C LEU A 100 10.70 -12.25 -3.69
N GLN A 101 9.48 -12.21 -3.15
CA GLN A 101 8.31 -11.72 -3.87
C GLN A 101 8.44 -10.23 -4.20
N LYS A 102 8.94 -9.42 -3.26
CA LYS A 102 9.23 -8.00 -3.47
C LYS A 102 10.15 -7.78 -4.68
N LYS A 103 11.21 -8.61 -4.84
CA LYS A 103 12.11 -8.50 -5.99
C LYS A 103 11.36 -8.68 -7.31
N ILE A 104 10.49 -9.68 -7.40
CA ILE A 104 9.68 -9.97 -8.60
C ILE A 104 8.79 -8.76 -8.93
N ILE A 105 8.03 -8.27 -7.94
CA ILE A 105 7.13 -7.13 -8.13
C ILE A 105 7.90 -5.87 -8.53
N VAL A 106 9.06 -5.62 -7.91
CA VAL A 106 9.91 -4.48 -8.27
C VAL A 106 10.39 -4.56 -9.72
N ASP A 107 10.76 -5.75 -10.21
CA ASP A 107 11.20 -5.92 -11.59
C ASP A 107 10.04 -5.71 -12.58
N GLU A 108 8.82 -6.12 -12.25
CA GLU A 108 7.60 -5.83 -13.03
C GLU A 108 7.30 -4.32 -13.05
N LEU A 109 7.37 -3.66 -11.88
CA LEU A 109 7.12 -2.21 -11.77
C LEU A 109 8.14 -1.35 -12.51
N LYS A 110 9.39 -1.79 -12.68
CA LYS A 110 10.37 -1.10 -13.54
C LYS A 110 9.90 -1.02 -14.99
N SER A 111 9.22 -2.05 -15.48
CA SER A 111 8.66 -2.06 -16.83
C SER A 111 7.45 -1.15 -16.95
N LEU A 112 6.65 -1.04 -15.89
CA LEU A 112 5.47 -0.18 -15.85
C LEU A 112 5.86 1.30 -15.69
N PHE A 113 6.90 1.59 -14.88
CA PHE A 113 7.39 2.95 -14.59
C PHE A 113 8.82 3.17 -15.13
N PRO A 114 9.05 3.13 -16.45
CA PRO A 114 10.41 3.18 -17.01
C PRO A 114 11.14 4.50 -16.76
N ASN A 115 10.39 5.57 -16.47
CA ASN A 115 10.94 6.89 -16.17
C ASN A 115 11.24 7.10 -14.67
N SER A 116 10.90 6.13 -13.82
CA SER A 116 11.14 6.20 -12.37
C SER A 116 12.32 5.32 -11.98
N VAL A 117 13.34 5.93 -11.36
CA VAL A 117 14.45 5.17 -10.78
C VAL A 117 14.07 4.70 -9.39
N PRO A 118 13.94 3.38 -9.14
CA PRO A 118 13.52 2.87 -7.86
C PRO A 118 14.56 3.15 -6.77
N LYS A 119 14.10 3.67 -5.62
CA LYS A 119 14.93 3.92 -4.43
C LYS A 119 14.65 2.88 -3.36
N ASN A 120 15.71 2.32 -2.79
CA ASN A 120 15.62 1.31 -1.74
C ASN A 120 15.92 1.91 -0.38
N PHE A 121 15.11 1.52 0.62
CA PHE A 121 15.26 1.94 2.00
C PHE A 121 15.14 0.74 2.93
N LYS A 122 15.94 0.76 4.00
CA LYS A 122 15.76 -0.12 5.16
C LYS A 122 15.67 0.77 6.40
N ILE A 123 14.46 0.86 6.95
CA ILE A 123 14.17 1.76 8.07
C ILE A 123 13.58 0.99 9.26
N ASN A 124 13.66 1.58 10.44
CA ASN A 124 13.01 1.04 11.62
C ASN A 124 11.51 1.30 11.53
N HIS A 125 10.71 0.30 11.92
CA HIS A 125 9.27 0.48 11.95
C HIS A 125 8.87 1.40 13.12
N ILE A 126 8.07 2.42 12.83
CA ILE A 126 7.78 3.50 13.79
C ILE A 126 7.04 3.02 15.07
N TYR A 127 6.29 1.93 14.98
CA TYR A 127 5.59 1.34 16.12
C TYR A 127 6.48 0.49 17.03
N ASP A 128 7.69 0.13 16.60
CA ASP A 128 8.66 -0.55 17.42
C ASP A 128 9.78 0.38 17.87
N LYS A 129 9.58 1.02 19.02
CA LYS A 129 10.58 1.94 19.61
C LYS A 129 11.93 1.26 19.93
N SER A 130 11.99 -0.08 19.97
CA SER A 130 13.24 -0.81 20.15
C SER A 130 14.13 -0.81 18.89
N GLY A 131 13.58 -0.43 17.73
CA GLY A 131 14.26 -0.42 16.45
C GLY A 131 14.56 -1.82 15.89
N LYS A 132 13.99 -2.88 16.47
CA LYS A 132 14.21 -4.27 16.01
C LYS A 132 13.31 -4.66 14.85
N SER A 133 12.10 -4.09 14.74
CA SER A 133 11.25 -4.29 13.58
C SER A 133 11.73 -3.42 12.42
N LYS A 134 11.76 -3.99 11.21
CA LYS A 134 12.30 -3.32 10.01
C LYS A 134 11.26 -3.25 8.90
N GLN A 135 11.39 -2.20 8.07
CA GLN A 135 10.70 -2.09 6.80
C GLN A 135 11.75 -2.05 5.68
N HIS A 136 11.63 -2.98 4.74
CA HIS A 136 12.48 -3.07 3.55
C HIS A 136 11.68 -2.54 2.36
N GLN A 137 11.84 -1.27 2.04
CA GLN A 137 11.04 -0.57 1.04
C GLN A 137 11.77 -0.42 -0.29
N THR A 138 11.03 -0.46 -1.39
CA THR A 138 11.42 0.08 -2.69
C THR A 138 10.32 1.04 -3.14
N GLN A 139 10.70 2.27 -3.52
CA GLN A 139 9.78 3.33 -3.94
C GLN A 139 10.07 3.74 -5.37
N PHE A 140 9.03 3.84 -6.18
CA PHE A 140 9.02 4.40 -7.52
C PHE A 140 8.42 5.78 -7.44
N LEU A 141 9.28 6.81 -7.47
CA LEU A 141 8.84 8.19 -7.39
C LEU A 141 8.28 8.63 -8.74
N LEU A 142 7.07 9.15 -8.75
CA LEU A 142 6.38 9.70 -9.91
C LEU A 142 6.39 11.23 -9.85
N LYS A 143 5.71 11.88 -10.81
CA LYS A 143 5.56 13.32 -10.80
C LYS A 143 4.91 13.81 -9.51
N ASN A 144 5.31 15.01 -9.06
CA ASN A 144 4.73 15.70 -7.90
C ASN A 144 4.79 14.92 -6.57
N ASP A 145 5.84 14.12 -6.33
CA ASP A 145 6.06 13.35 -5.09
C ASP A 145 5.03 12.22 -4.81
N ALA A 146 4.15 11.92 -5.76
CA ALA A 146 3.38 10.69 -5.71
C ALA A 146 4.30 9.50 -5.91
N HIS A 147 4.01 8.34 -5.32
CA HIS A 147 4.86 7.16 -5.50
C HIS A 147 4.13 5.83 -5.33
N VAL A 148 4.65 4.82 -6.00
CA VAL A 148 4.32 3.43 -5.73
C VAL A 148 5.40 2.85 -4.82
N ARG A 149 4.98 2.13 -3.79
CA ARG A 149 5.87 1.51 -2.81
C ARG A 149 5.61 0.02 -2.70
N VAL A 150 6.69 -0.75 -2.70
CA VAL A 150 6.67 -2.18 -2.32
C VAL A 150 7.51 -2.34 -1.07
N GLU A 151 6.94 -2.89 -0.02
CA GLU A 151 7.67 -3.06 1.23
C GLU A 151 7.45 -4.44 1.86
N CYS A 152 8.47 -4.92 2.55
CA CYS A 152 8.38 -6.03 3.49
C CYS A 152 8.51 -5.50 4.90
N VAL A 153 7.54 -5.85 5.75
CA VAL A 153 7.57 -5.57 7.18
C VAL A 153 8.05 -6.82 7.92
N ASP A 154 9.18 -6.68 8.62
CA ASP A 154 9.81 -7.69 9.46
C ASP A 154 9.58 -7.30 10.93
N TRP A 155 8.59 -7.89 11.55
CA TRP A 155 8.25 -7.61 12.94
C TRP A 155 9.17 -8.32 13.91
N SER A 156 9.68 -7.61 14.91
CA SER A 156 10.39 -8.25 16.01
C SER A 156 9.48 -9.24 16.75
N LYS A 157 10.04 -10.36 17.22
CA LYS A 157 9.28 -11.38 17.99
C LYS A 157 8.48 -10.77 19.14
N LYS A 158 9.01 -9.71 19.79
CA LYS A 158 8.32 -9.02 20.90
C LYS A 158 7.03 -8.34 20.43
N ILE A 159 7.08 -7.62 19.30
CA ILE A 159 5.91 -6.92 18.73
C ILE A 159 4.91 -7.93 18.18
N ASN A 160 5.40 -8.94 17.47
CA ASN A 160 4.60 -10.03 16.93
C ASN A 160 3.76 -10.70 18.04
N ASN A 161 4.42 -11.17 19.11
CA ASN A 161 3.74 -11.82 20.23
C ASN A 161 2.79 -10.89 21.00
N LYS A 162 3.15 -9.61 21.14
CA LYS A 162 2.32 -8.62 21.89
C LYS A 162 1.03 -8.26 21.16
N ASN A 163 1.12 -8.08 19.84
CA ASN A 163 0.03 -7.50 19.04
C ASN A 163 -0.63 -8.53 18.10
N ASN A 164 -0.13 -9.76 18.06
CA ASN A 164 -0.49 -10.78 17.06
C ASN A 164 -0.33 -10.28 15.62
N TRP A 165 0.73 -9.47 15.39
CA TRP A 165 1.05 -8.96 14.05
C TRP A 165 1.96 -9.95 13.34
N GLN A 166 1.79 -10.09 12.03
CA GLN A 166 2.57 -10.98 11.18
C GLN A 166 3.42 -10.17 10.20
N ASP A 167 4.59 -10.72 9.85
CA ASP A 167 5.37 -10.20 8.74
C ASP A 167 4.51 -10.18 7.49
N ASN A 168 4.74 -9.20 6.64
CA ASN A 168 3.89 -9.02 5.48
C ASN A 168 4.59 -8.31 4.32
N LEU A 169 4.02 -8.49 3.14
CA LEU A 169 4.27 -7.73 1.94
C LEU A 169 3.18 -6.69 1.76
N VAL A 170 3.56 -5.44 1.49
CA VAL A 170 2.62 -4.38 1.13
C VAL A 170 3.02 -3.79 -0.22
N VAL A 171 2.03 -3.64 -1.09
CA VAL A 171 2.14 -2.80 -2.31
C VAL A 171 1.19 -1.63 -2.13
N ALA A 172 1.70 -0.41 -2.24
CA ALA A 172 0.91 0.79 -1.99
C ALA A 172 1.05 1.82 -3.10
N SER A 173 -0.05 2.49 -3.40
CA SER A 173 -0.17 3.66 -4.27
C SER A 173 -0.44 4.89 -3.41
N ILE A 174 0.44 5.88 -3.44
CA ILE A 174 0.48 6.99 -2.50
C ILE A 174 0.45 8.30 -3.26
N SER A 175 -0.64 9.08 -3.12
CA SER A 175 -0.74 10.39 -3.75
C SER A 175 0.24 11.39 -3.16
N THR A 176 0.52 12.46 -3.91
CA THR A 176 1.29 13.61 -3.44
C THR A 176 0.77 14.16 -2.11
N GLU A 177 -0.56 14.28 -1.98
CA GLU A 177 -1.20 14.82 -0.77
C GLU A 177 -0.87 13.97 0.46
N ILE A 178 -0.95 12.64 0.35
CA ILE A 178 -0.60 11.72 1.45
C ILE A 178 0.91 11.67 1.67
N SER A 179 1.71 11.69 0.60
CA SER A 179 3.17 11.72 0.70
C SER A 179 3.65 12.94 1.52
N LEU A 180 3.15 14.12 1.21
CA LEU A 180 3.47 15.36 1.92
C LEU A 180 2.96 15.34 3.38
N TRP A 181 1.79 14.78 3.62
CA TRP A 181 1.25 14.64 4.97
C TRP A 181 2.10 13.71 5.84
N ILE A 182 2.55 12.56 5.30
CA ILE A 182 3.48 11.67 5.99
C ILE A 182 4.81 12.39 6.28
N ALA A 183 5.36 13.08 5.28
CA ALA A 183 6.63 13.83 5.42
C ALA A 183 6.55 14.95 6.46
N SER A 184 5.37 15.56 6.66
CA SER A 184 5.14 16.58 7.72
C SER A 184 5.01 15.99 9.14
N GLY A 185 5.13 14.67 9.31
CA GLY A 185 4.91 13.99 10.58
C GLY A 185 3.44 13.89 10.96
N TYR A 186 2.56 13.73 9.97
CA TYR A 186 1.11 13.59 10.13
C TYR A 186 0.40 14.85 10.66
N LYS A 187 0.92 16.03 10.30
CA LYS A 187 0.37 17.35 10.68
C LYS A 187 -0.61 17.91 9.65
#